data_e42243cc24a480359bc463727465ea24
#
_entry.id   e42243cc24a480359bc463727465ea24
#
_cell.length_a   1.000
_cell.length_b   1.000
_cell.length_c   1.000
_cell.angle_alpha   90.00
_cell.angle_beta   90.00
_cell.angle_gamma   90.00
#
_symmetry.space_group_name_H-M   'P 1'
#
loop_
_entity.id
_entity.type
_entity.pdbx_description
1 polymer ?
#
loop_
_entity_poly.entity_id
_entity_poly.type
_entity_poly.pdbx_seq_one_letter_code
_entity_poly.pdbx_strand_id
1 'polypeptide(L)'
;MLVLQAFYENLIIIPALNKRKTLLNIDEVRKNIILKEGLYYFDYTASGLAYKPIEDEISKFLKTYANTHSDSSSSAALTQKCYENARAELKSLLGLHDSFYLIATGQGATAAIKKFQEIVGIYI
;
A
#
# COMPACT_ATOMS: atom_id res chain seq x y z
N MET A 1 6.17 7.59 -1.08
CA MET A 1 4.80 7.56 -1.58
C MET A 1 4.43 6.24 -2.25
N LEU A 2 5.23 5.68 -3.14
CA LEU A 2 4.97 4.37 -3.75
C LEU A 2 4.82 3.21 -2.74
N VAL A 3 5.57 3.19 -1.66
CA VAL A 3 5.56 2.09 -0.69
C VAL A 3 4.33 2.14 0.23
N LEU A 4 3.85 3.31 0.62
CA LEU A 4 2.60 3.43 1.38
C LEU A 4 1.38 3.18 0.48
N GLN A 5 1.40 3.69 -0.74
CA GLN A 5 0.36 3.42 -1.73
C GLN A 5 0.26 1.92 -2.02
N ALA A 6 1.37 1.23 -2.08
CA ALA A 6 1.42 -0.21 -2.23
C ALA A 6 0.94 -0.98 -0.98
N PHE A 7 1.14 -0.45 0.21
CA PHE A 7 0.57 -1.01 1.44
C PHE A 7 -0.97 -0.88 1.44
N TYR A 8 -1.46 0.24 0.94
CA TYR A 8 -2.90 0.50 0.74
C TYR A 8 -3.50 -0.38 -0.36
N GLU A 9 -2.82 -0.53 -1.48
CA GLU A 9 -3.31 -1.32 -2.60
C GLU A 9 -3.33 -2.83 -2.31
N ASN A 10 -2.42 -3.33 -1.49
CA ASN A 10 -2.31 -4.76 -1.18
C ASN A 10 -3.38 -5.30 -0.23
N LEU A 11 -4.01 -4.46 0.57
CA LEU A 11 -5.19 -4.89 1.33
C LEU A 11 -6.40 -5.19 0.41
N ILE A 12 -6.40 -4.61 -0.79
CA ILE A 12 -7.51 -4.68 -1.76
C ILE A 12 -7.19 -5.56 -2.97
N ILE A 13 -5.92 -5.81 -3.29
CA ILE A 13 -5.51 -6.42 -4.56
C ILE A 13 -5.79 -7.92 -4.63
N ILE A 14 -5.90 -8.63 -3.49
CA ILE A 14 -6.09 -10.09 -3.51
C ILE A 14 -7.31 -10.55 -4.35
N PRO A 15 -8.46 -9.85 -4.36
CA PRO A 15 -9.55 -10.16 -5.28
C PRO A 15 -9.37 -9.61 -6.69
N ALA A 16 -8.57 -8.55 -6.88
CA ALA A 16 -8.48 -7.82 -8.15
C ALA A 16 -7.48 -8.44 -9.15
N LEU A 17 -6.44 -9.10 -8.66
CA LEU A 17 -5.40 -9.67 -9.52
C LEU A 17 -5.86 -10.89 -10.32
N ASN A 18 -6.82 -11.64 -9.84
CA ASN A 18 -7.46 -12.70 -10.61
C ASN A 18 -8.35 -12.18 -11.76
N LYS A 19 -8.56 -10.86 -11.84
CA LYS A 19 -9.35 -10.19 -12.89
C LYS A 19 -8.50 -9.37 -13.86
N ARG A 20 -7.26 -9.71 -14.14
CA ARG A 20 -6.32 -9.00 -15.03
C ARG A 20 -6.81 -8.72 -16.47
N LYS A 21 -8.06 -8.99 -16.80
CA LYS A 21 -8.65 -8.70 -18.11
C LYS A 21 -9.83 -7.73 -18.08
N THR A 22 -10.20 -7.19 -16.95
CA THR A 22 -11.30 -6.22 -16.92
C THR A 22 -10.68 -4.83 -17.12
N LEU A 23 -11.02 -4.19 -18.24
CA LEU A 23 -10.74 -2.78 -18.48
C LEU A 23 -11.23 -1.98 -17.26
N LEU A 24 -10.35 -1.19 -16.65
CA LEU A 24 -10.69 -0.28 -15.57
C LEU A 24 -11.88 0.58 -16.01
N ASN A 25 -13.01 0.45 -15.32
CA ASN A 25 -14.13 1.33 -15.51
C ASN A 25 -13.82 2.68 -14.87
N ILE A 26 -13.43 3.65 -15.70
CA ILE A 26 -13.02 4.99 -15.24
C ILE A 26 -14.13 5.67 -14.46
N ASP A 27 -15.40 5.47 -14.82
CA ASP A 27 -16.52 6.08 -14.13
C ASP A 27 -16.75 5.46 -12.75
N GLU A 28 -16.47 4.18 -12.59
CA GLU A 28 -16.47 3.52 -11.28
C GLU A 28 -15.34 4.04 -10.39
N VAL A 29 -14.14 4.19 -10.96
CA VAL A 29 -13.00 4.79 -10.23
C VAL A 29 -13.35 6.21 -9.78
N ARG A 30 -13.88 7.04 -10.66
CA ARG A 30 -14.26 8.44 -10.34
C ARG A 30 -15.29 8.52 -9.23
N LYS A 31 -16.30 7.66 -9.22
CA LYS A 31 -17.33 7.61 -8.16
C LYS A 31 -16.77 7.27 -6.79
N ASN A 32 -15.64 6.57 -6.74
CA ASN A 32 -14.99 6.14 -5.51
C ASN A 32 -13.88 7.09 -5.05
N ILE A 33 -13.56 8.14 -5.79
CA ILE A 33 -12.65 9.19 -5.32
C ILE A 33 -13.35 10.00 -4.22
N ILE A 34 -12.66 10.17 -3.09
CA ILE A 34 -13.16 10.99 -1.98
C ILE A 34 -12.84 12.45 -2.28
N LEU A 35 -13.85 13.19 -2.71
CA LEU A 35 -13.75 14.60 -3.04
C LEU A 35 -15.04 15.30 -2.63
N LYS A 36 -14.92 16.53 -2.12
CA LYS A 36 -16.08 17.36 -1.78
C LYS A 36 -16.88 17.69 -3.05
N GLU A 37 -18.20 17.57 -2.97
CA GLU A 37 -19.08 17.94 -4.06
C GLU A 37 -18.86 19.40 -4.51
N GLY A 38 -18.83 19.60 -5.82
CA GLY A 38 -18.58 20.91 -6.44
C GLY A 38 -17.13 21.35 -6.43
N LEU A 39 -16.19 20.55 -5.87
CA LEU A 39 -14.77 20.81 -5.96
C LEU A 39 -14.15 20.11 -7.17
N TYR A 40 -13.33 20.82 -7.93
CA TYR A 40 -12.52 20.28 -9.01
C TYR A 40 -11.06 20.22 -8.59
N TYR A 41 -10.45 19.03 -8.71
CA TYR A 41 -9.07 18.81 -8.30
C TYR A 41 -8.20 18.54 -9.52
N PHE A 42 -7.16 19.35 -9.71
CA PHE A 42 -6.25 19.29 -10.86
C PHE A 42 -4.79 19.02 -10.50
N ASP A 43 -4.48 18.83 -9.21
CA ASP A 43 -3.10 18.72 -8.74
C ASP A 43 -2.67 17.27 -8.44
N TYR A 44 -3.07 16.33 -9.29
CA TYR A 44 -2.67 14.93 -9.17
C TYR A 44 -1.16 14.71 -9.29
N THR A 45 -0.45 15.65 -9.90
CA THR A 45 1.02 15.62 -10.01
C THR A 45 1.68 15.72 -8.64
N ALA A 46 1.11 16.51 -7.74
CA ALA A 46 1.60 16.70 -6.39
C ALA A 46 1.08 15.62 -5.43
N SER A 47 -0.20 15.29 -5.51
CA SER A 47 -0.82 14.30 -4.62
C SER A 47 -2.05 13.65 -5.26
N GLY A 48 -2.18 12.34 -5.13
CA GLY A 48 -3.42 11.63 -5.43
C GLY A 48 -4.48 11.88 -4.35
N LEU A 49 -5.74 11.78 -4.74
CA LEU A 49 -6.87 11.83 -3.81
C LEU A 49 -7.11 10.46 -3.17
N ALA A 50 -7.75 10.46 -2.00
CA ALA A 50 -8.14 9.25 -1.30
C ALA A 50 -9.20 8.48 -2.10
N TYR A 51 -9.12 7.15 -2.05
CA TYR A 51 -10.01 6.23 -2.76
C TYR A 51 -10.82 5.43 -1.75
N LYS A 52 -12.13 5.58 -1.81
CA LYS A 52 -13.05 5.04 -0.80
C LYS A 52 -12.86 3.55 -0.48
N PRO A 53 -12.70 2.63 -1.45
CA PRO A 53 -12.50 1.22 -1.13
C PRO A 53 -11.23 0.96 -0.30
N ILE A 54 -10.17 1.75 -0.49
CA ILE A 54 -8.96 1.66 0.31
C ILE A 54 -9.21 2.10 1.75
N GLU A 55 -9.85 3.26 1.93
CA GLU A 55 -10.17 3.79 3.26
C GLU A 55 -11.10 2.86 4.05
N ASP A 56 -12.07 2.25 3.36
CA ASP A 56 -12.98 1.28 3.96
C ASP A 56 -12.22 0.02 4.44
N GLU A 57 -11.25 -0.49 3.66
CA GLU A 57 -10.43 -1.64 4.05
C GLU A 57 -9.49 -1.30 5.21
N ILE A 58 -8.88 -0.11 5.21
CA ILE A 58 -8.08 0.35 6.36
C ILE A 58 -8.93 0.40 7.62
N SER A 59 -10.13 0.96 7.51
CA SER A 59 -11.07 1.05 8.64
C SER A 59 -11.46 -0.33 9.20
N LYS A 60 -11.57 -1.34 8.34
CA LYS A 60 -11.77 -2.73 8.76
C LYS A 60 -10.54 -3.30 9.45
N PHE A 61 -9.36 -3.12 8.84
CA PHE A 61 -8.10 -3.62 9.36
C PHE A 61 -7.76 -3.06 10.73
N LEU A 62 -8.02 -1.77 10.96
CA LEU A 62 -7.79 -1.11 12.25
C LEU A 62 -8.54 -1.75 13.42
N LYS A 63 -9.66 -2.43 13.17
CA LYS A 63 -10.43 -3.11 14.23
C LYS A 63 -9.71 -4.32 14.83
N THR A 64 -8.75 -4.89 14.11
CA THR A 64 -8.00 -6.08 14.51
C THR A 64 -6.49 -5.84 14.54
N TYR A 65 -6.08 -4.61 14.26
CA TYR A 65 -4.66 -4.25 14.17
C TYR A 65 -3.94 -4.47 15.51
N ALA A 66 -2.76 -5.06 15.42
CA ALA A 66 -1.81 -5.20 16.52
C ALA A 66 -0.37 -5.16 15.98
N ASN A 67 0.62 -5.41 16.83
CA ASN A 67 2.02 -5.38 16.44
C ASN A 67 2.34 -6.43 15.36
N THR A 68 3.13 -6.02 14.35
CA THR A 68 3.62 -6.89 13.26
C THR A 68 4.82 -7.77 13.65
N HIS A 69 5.36 -7.64 14.86
CA HIS A 69 6.55 -8.36 15.34
C HIS A 69 6.24 -9.32 16.49
N SER A 70 4.97 -9.68 16.65
CA SER A 70 4.53 -10.58 17.70
C SER A 70 3.51 -11.57 17.14
N ASP A 71 3.60 -12.80 17.58
CA ASP A 71 2.62 -13.87 17.36
C ASP A 71 1.85 -14.24 18.64
N SER A 72 2.08 -13.46 19.70
CA SER A 72 1.54 -13.75 21.04
C SER A 72 0.02 -13.63 21.14
N SER A 73 -0.64 -13.00 20.17
CA SER A 73 -2.09 -12.87 20.12
C SER A 73 -2.63 -13.12 18.71
N SER A 74 -3.89 -13.50 18.62
CA SER A 74 -4.57 -13.71 17.34
C SER A 74 -4.55 -12.46 16.45
N SER A 75 -4.69 -11.27 17.02
CA SER A 75 -4.61 -10.00 16.29
C SER A 75 -3.21 -9.72 15.76
N ALA A 76 -2.18 -10.00 16.58
CA ALA A 76 -0.78 -9.83 16.13
C ALA A 76 -0.44 -10.81 15.00
N ALA A 77 -0.80 -12.09 15.14
CA ALA A 77 -0.62 -13.10 14.10
C ALA A 77 -1.34 -12.73 12.80
N LEU A 78 -2.57 -12.20 12.89
CA LEU A 78 -3.32 -11.71 11.73
C LEU A 78 -2.61 -10.53 11.07
N THR A 79 -2.16 -9.54 11.84
CA THR A 79 -1.45 -8.36 11.33
C THR A 79 -0.14 -8.75 10.67
N GLN A 80 0.64 -9.65 11.28
CA GLN A 80 1.87 -10.19 10.68
C GLN A 80 1.59 -10.89 9.35
N LYS A 81 0.57 -11.74 9.29
CA LYS A 81 0.17 -12.44 8.07
C LYS A 81 -0.24 -11.47 6.95
N CYS A 82 -1.00 -10.43 7.29
CA CYS A 82 -1.38 -9.38 6.32
C CYS A 82 -0.14 -8.66 5.79
N TYR A 83 0.81 -8.32 6.65
CA TYR A 83 2.07 -7.67 6.26
C TYR A 83 2.91 -8.53 5.31
N GLU A 84 3.10 -9.82 5.63
CA GLU A 84 3.88 -10.73 4.79
C GLU A 84 3.20 -11.00 3.44
N ASN A 85 1.88 -11.15 3.44
CA ASN A 85 1.12 -11.30 2.20
C ASN A 85 1.25 -10.04 1.31
N ALA A 86 1.15 -8.85 1.89
CA ALA A 86 1.32 -7.59 1.16
C ALA A 86 2.72 -7.47 0.53
N ARG A 87 3.77 -7.88 1.27
CA ARG A 87 5.14 -7.91 0.73
C ARG A 87 5.29 -8.88 -0.44
N ALA A 88 4.76 -10.10 -0.30
CA ALA A 88 4.83 -11.13 -1.33
C ALA A 88 4.09 -10.69 -2.59
N GLU A 89 2.90 -10.14 -2.43
CA GLU A 89 2.08 -9.64 -3.52
C GLU A 89 2.76 -8.48 -4.27
N LEU A 90 3.34 -7.55 -3.53
CA LEU A 90 4.05 -6.41 -4.10
C LEU A 90 5.29 -6.85 -4.90
N LYS A 91 6.06 -7.82 -4.39
CA LYS A 91 7.16 -8.41 -5.13
C LYS A 91 6.68 -9.04 -6.44
N SER A 92 5.58 -9.80 -6.38
CA SER A 92 4.97 -10.44 -7.56
C SER A 92 4.52 -9.41 -8.60
N LEU A 93 3.84 -8.34 -8.16
CA LEU A 93 3.37 -7.26 -9.04
C LEU A 93 4.50 -6.52 -9.75
N LEU A 94 5.60 -6.31 -9.04
CA LEU A 94 6.79 -5.65 -9.57
C LEU A 94 7.68 -6.61 -10.39
N GLY A 95 7.34 -7.90 -10.48
CA GLY A 95 8.14 -8.90 -11.17
C GLY A 95 9.51 -9.14 -10.51
N LEU A 96 9.61 -8.93 -9.20
CA LEU A 96 10.87 -9.07 -8.48
C LEU A 96 11.17 -10.53 -8.15
N HIS A 97 12.38 -10.95 -8.48
CA HIS A 97 12.94 -12.25 -8.12
C HIS A 97 13.17 -12.37 -6.60
N ASP A 98 13.32 -13.60 -6.08
CA ASP A 98 13.53 -13.85 -4.65
C ASP A 98 14.81 -13.24 -4.07
N SER A 99 15.81 -12.94 -4.91
CA SER A 99 17.02 -12.22 -4.51
C SER A 99 16.79 -10.74 -4.16
N PHE A 100 15.62 -10.18 -4.47
CA PHE A 100 15.28 -8.80 -4.11
C PHE A 100 14.63 -8.72 -2.73
N TYR A 101 15.07 -7.74 -1.93
CA TYR A 101 14.48 -7.42 -0.65
C TYR A 101 13.55 -6.21 -0.80
N LEU A 102 12.32 -6.34 -0.32
CA LEU A 102 11.39 -5.23 -0.21
C LEU A 102 11.43 -4.70 1.22
N ILE A 103 11.84 -3.45 1.37
CA ILE A 103 12.02 -2.81 2.67
C ILE A 103 11.02 -1.67 2.81
N ALA A 104 10.16 -1.73 3.83
CA ALA A 104 9.29 -0.62 4.20
C ALA A 104 10.12 0.45 4.93
N THR A 105 10.13 1.67 4.40
CA THR A 105 11.05 2.74 4.85
C THR A 105 10.35 3.93 5.50
N GLY A 106 9.05 3.90 5.69
CA GLY A 106 8.27 5.05 6.17
C GLY A 106 7.72 5.91 5.02
N GLN A 107 7.59 7.20 5.22
CA GLN A 107 6.84 8.07 4.31
C GLN A 107 7.69 8.69 3.21
N GLY A 108 7.26 8.46 1.96
CA GLY A 108 7.74 9.15 0.78
C GLY A 108 9.15 8.77 0.31
N ALA A 109 9.55 9.35 -0.81
CA ALA A 109 10.85 9.11 -1.43
C ALA A 109 12.03 9.51 -0.54
N THR A 110 11.90 10.53 0.27
CA THR A 110 12.94 10.99 1.19
C THR A 110 13.33 9.90 2.19
N ALA A 111 12.36 9.22 2.79
CA ALA A 111 12.62 8.12 3.72
C ALA A 111 13.30 6.93 3.01
N ALA A 112 12.87 6.63 1.78
CA ALA A 112 13.48 5.56 0.98
C ALA A 112 14.94 5.87 0.61
N ILE A 113 15.23 7.10 0.19
CA ILE A 113 16.59 7.55 -0.14
C ILE A 113 17.48 7.51 1.11
N LYS A 114 16.97 8.00 2.24
CA LYS A 114 17.72 7.97 3.51
C LYS A 114 18.05 6.53 3.92
N LYS A 115 17.07 5.62 3.82
CA LYS A 115 17.31 4.20 4.12
C LYS A 115 18.30 3.58 3.17
N PHE A 116 18.26 3.91 1.88
CA PHE A 116 19.24 3.47 0.91
C PHE A 116 20.66 3.98 1.25
N GLN A 117 20.80 5.26 1.60
CA GLN A 117 22.07 5.83 2.06
C GLN A 117 22.64 5.08 3.28
N GLU A 118 21.80 4.79 4.28
CA GLU A 118 22.20 3.99 5.45
C GLU A 118 22.73 2.59 5.04
N ILE A 119 22.04 1.91 4.12
CA ILE A 119 22.42 0.56 3.67
C ILE A 119 23.77 0.58 2.93
N VAL A 120 24.02 1.59 2.11
CA VAL A 120 25.29 1.72 1.36
C VAL A 120 26.41 2.41 2.15
N GLY A 121 26.17 2.76 3.42
CA GLY A 121 27.18 3.36 4.30
C GLY A 121 27.47 4.83 4.03
N ILE A 122 26.56 5.55 3.38
CA ILE A 122 26.69 7.00 3.16
C ILE A 122 26.03 7.71 4.34
N TYR A 123 26.84 8.26 5.22
CA TYR A 123 26.39 9.10 6.34
C TYR A 123 26.62 10.57 5.97
N ILE A 124 25.56 11.35 5.96
CA ILE A 124 25.63 12.82 5.77
C ILE A 124 25.35 13.50 7.10
#